data_24b1053cacc9a5b7b3a41bc3ae514de9
#
_entry.id   24b1053cacc9a5b7b3a41bc3ae514de9
#
_cell.length_a   1.000
_cell.length_b   1.000
_cell.length_c   1.000
_cell.angle_alpha   90.00
_cell.angle_beta   90.00
_cell.angle_gamma   90.00
#
_symmetry.space_group_name_H-M   'P 1'
#
loop_
_entity.id
_entity.type
_entity.pdbx_description
1 polymer ?
#
loop_
_entity_poly.entity_id
_entity_poly.type
_entity_poly.pdbx_seq_one_letter_code
_entity_poly.pdbx_strand_id
1 'polypeptide(L)'
;MDMQAPPSHAAPRLVPPVPVPPERELPTLRFIAAMRTNCIGCWPAAAYETPLRRRRLLGRTRFTVSDPDAVRRVLVDNTANYARTPLTIRILRPILGDGLLISDGAAWRHQRRTLAPAFTPRAVETLVPHILSASDEAVVALERVAAAGPVDLFAALQRLTLEIAGRTMFSVGMARHGARLRGFLETYAGRLGRPYLSDVVMPLRFATPLDRARARFRREWVAFLDTVIADRDQGQEERSGGEARDLLDLLRAARDPETGRGFSREELCDQVATMILAGHETTAVTLLWACTLLALSPETQEAVAAEAERTDKPFTRAVIEETMRLYPPAFVVARRALGPDSLAGAAVAAGDSVTISPWLLHRHRRLWQDPDAFDPGRFLPGAPPVPRFAYLPFGVGPRICIGAAFALTEATLALSRIVGHFRLARADARPVLPTAVVTTQPDHAPAFRLTRR
;
A
#
# COMPACT_ATOMS: atom_id res chain seq x y z
N MET A 1 17.70 51.78 -3.22
CA MET A 1 16.44 51.17 -3.67
C MET A 1 16.34 49.82 -2.93
N ASP A 2 15.73 49.89 -1.75
CA ASP A 2 15.59 48.72 -0.85
C ASP A 2 14.56 47.78 -1.44
N MET A 3 14.99 46.62 -1.87
CA MET A 3 14.11 45.50 -2.14
C MET A 3 13.66 44.89 -0.80
N GLN A 4 12.52 45.34 -0.31
CA GLN A 4 11.83 44.66 0.79
C GLN A 4 11.46 43.25 0.34
N ALA A 5 11.99 42.24 1.06
CA ALA A 5 11.54 40.85 0.93
C ALA A 5 10.04 40.78 1.23
N PRO A 6 9.25 39.99 0.47
CA PRO A 6 7.82 39.82 0.75
C PRO A 6 7.61 39.21 2.12
N PRO A 7 6.58 39.62 2.88
CA PRO A 7 6.31 39.10 4.20
C PRO A 7 5.95 37.60 4.11
N SER A 8 6.76 36.76 4.74
CA SER A 8 6.52 35.33 4.94
C SER A 8 5.41 35.14 6.00
N HIS A 9 4.16 35.41 5.65
CA HIS A 9 3.00 34.90 6.38
C HIS A 9 2.42 33.71 5.62
N ALA A 10 3.19 32.61 5.58
CA ALA A 10 2.60 31.32 5.24
C ALA A 10 1.61 30.94 6.35
N ALA A 11 0.34 30.79 6.02
CA ALA A 11 -0.65 30.25 6.93
C ALA A 11 -0.12 28.96 7.58
N PRO A 12 -0.44 28.68 8.85
CA PRO A 12 0.07 27.50 9.54
C PRO A 12 -0.31 26.25 8.74
N ARG A 13 0.71 25.48 8.33
CA ARG A 13 0.51 24.24 7.56
C ARG A 13 -0.27 23.24 8.41
N LEU A 14 -1.19 22.50 7.80
CA LEU A 14 -1.93 21.43 8.45
C LEU A 14 -0.96 20.36 8.97
N VAL A 15 -0.98 20.12 10.28
CA VAL A 15 -0.31 18.96 10.90
C VAL A 15 -1.39 17.98 11.34
N PRO A 16 -1.59 16.88 10.58
CA PRO A 16 -2.64 15.92 10.90
C PRO A 16 -2.30 15.12 12.15
N PRO A 17 -3.31 14.72 12.95
CA PRO A 17 -3.10 13.96 14.18
C PRO A 17 -2.53 12.57 13.90
N VAL A 18 -1.54 12.19 14.70
CA VAL A 18 -0.93 10.86 14.68
C VAL A 18 -0.76 10.34 16.12
N PRO A 19 -0.64 9.02 16.34
CA PRO A 19 -0.33 8.49 17.65
C PRO A 19 0.96 9.07 18.20
N VAL A 20 0.97 9.47 19.46
CA VAL A 20 2.16 9.99 20.13
C VAL A 20 3.19 8.86 20.30
N PRO A 21 4.41 9.00 19.77
CA PRO A 21 5.46 8.00 19.95
C PRO A 21 5.81 7.83 21.42
N PRO A 22 6.09 6.61 21.90
CA PRO A 22 6.58 6.43 23.26
C PRO A 22 7.95 7.13 23.45
N GLU A 23 8.18 7.72 24.60
CA GLU A 23 9.45 8.40 24.91
C GLU A 23 10.65 7.45 24.91
N ARG A 24 10.42 6.22 25.38
CA ARG A 24 11.44 5.17 25.51
C ARG A 24 11.04 3.90 24.79
N GLU A 25 12.00 3.01 24.60
CA GLU A 25 11.74 1.69 24.02
C GLU A 25 10.74 0.90 24.89
N LEU A 26 9.75 0.31 24.24
CA LEU A 26 8.77 -0.53 24.93
C LEU A 26 9.44 -1.80 25.48
N PRO A 27 9.10 -2.26 26.68
CA PRO A 27 9.45 -3.60 27.16
C PRO A 27 8.99 -4.68 26.15
N THR A 28 9.68 -5.82 26.13
CA THR A 28 9.48 -6.88 25.10
C THR A 28 8.01 -7.29 24.94
N LEU A 29 7.27 -7.51 26.02
CA LEU A 29 5.86 -7.91 25.93
C LEU A 29 4.97 -6.80 25.36
N ARG A 30 5.18 -5.55 25.77
CA ARG A 30 4.45 -4.39 25.23
C ARG A 30 4.80 -4.15 23.77
N PHE A 31 6.06 -4.36 23.36
CA PHE A 31 6.46 -4.30 21.96
C PHE A 31 5.73 -5.35 21.11
N ILE A 32 5.64 -6.60 21.57
CA ILE A 32 4.91 -7.67 20.88
C ILE A 32 3.42 -7.34 20.80
N ALA A 33 2.84 -6.81 21.86
CA ALA A 33 1.44 -6.36 21.86
C ALA A 33 1.21 -5.22 20.87
N ALA A 34 2.09 -4.22 20.83
CA ALA A 34 2.03 -3.10 19.89
C ALA A 34 2.16 -3.59 18.44
N MET A 35 3.08 -4.51 18.13
CA MET A 35 3.17 -5.13 16.78
C MET A 35 1.85 -5.77 16.32
N ARG A 36 1.02 -6.21 17.24
CA ARG A 36 -0.25 -6.88 16.93
C ARG A 36 -1.42 -5.91 16.80
N THR A 37 -1.36 -4.78 17.49
CA THR A 37 -2.46 -3.80 17.56
C THR A 37 -2.20 -2.58 16.70
N ASN A 38 -1.03 -1.97 16.84
CA ASN A 38 -0.57 -0.84 16.05
C ASN A 38 0.96 -0.75 16.05
N CYS A 39 1.58 -1.20 14.97
CA CYS A 39 3.05 -1.18 14.81
C CYS A 39 3.66 0.22 14.87
N ILE A 40 2.91 1.29 14.58
CA ILE A 40 3.39 2.67 14.68
C ILE A 40 3.84 2.97 16.12
N GLY A 41 3.11 2.47 17.10
CA GLY A 41 3.47 2.61 18.52
C GLY A 41 4.69 1.80 18.98
N CYS A 42 5.29 0.98 18.10
CA CYS A 42 6.52 0.25 18.44
C CYS A 42 7.77 1.14 18.47
N TRP A 43 7.76 2.27 17.78
CA TRP A 43 8.91 3.12 17.60
C TRP A 43 8.88 4.31 18.57
N PRO A 44 9.94 4.50 19.41
CA PRO A 44 10.06 5.64 20.28
C PRO A 44 10.37 6.92 19.50
N ALA A 45 10.12 8.07 20.10
CA ALA A 45 10.36 9.39 19.50
C ALA A 45 11.76 9.52 18.87
N ALA A 46 12.79 9.00 19.53
CA ALA A 46 14.16 8.99 19.02
C ALA A 46 14.32 8.23 17.68
N ALA A 47 13.38 7.35 17.29
CA ALA A 47 13.46 6.64 16.01
C ALA A 47 13.22 7.56 14.79
N TYR A 48 12.60 8.72 15.00
CA TYR A 48 12.35 9.72 13.97
C TYR A 48 13.56 10.65 13.68
N GLU A 49 14.66 10.45 14.41
CA GLU A 49 15.88 11.29 14.31
C GLU A 49 17.15 10.46 14.14
N THR A 50 17.09 9.17 14.52
CA THR A 50 18.26 8.30 14.55
C THR A 50 18.38 7.49 13.25
N PRO A 51 19.52 7.54 12.54
CA PRO A 51 19.69 6.88 11.24
C PRO A 51 19.64 5.36 11.33
N LEU A 52 20.07 4.79 12.47
CA LEU A 52 20.05 3.34 12.73
C LEU A 52 19.82 3.07 14.21
N ARG A 53 18.89 2.18 14.52
CA ARG A 53 18.62 1.70 15.87
C ARG A 53 18.81 0.19 15.94
N ARG A 54 19.32 -0.27 17.08
CA ARG A 54 19.55 -1.68 17.35
C ARG A 54 18.78 -2.10 18.58
N ARG A 55 17.98 -3.15 18.47
CA ARG A 55 17.25 -3.78 19.56
C ARG A 55 17.52 -5.27 19.62
N ARG A 56 17.75 -5.82 20.81
CA ARG A 56 17.81 -7.27 20.99
C ARG A 56 16.42 -7.80 21.38
N LEU A 57 15.91 -8.77 20.63
CA LEU A 57 14.62 -9.39 20.87
C LEU A 57 14.72 -10.90 20.70
N LEU A 58 14.40 -11.66 21.75
CA LEU A 58 14.45 -13.13 21.76
C LEU A 58 15.81 -13.69 21.28
N GLY A 59 16.91 -13.12 21.77
CA GLY A 59 18.27 -13.54 21.46
C GLY A 59 18.81 -13.08 20.10
N ARG A 60 18.00 -12.43 19.25
CA ARG A 60 18.41 -11.92 17.92
C ARG A 60 18.44 -10.40 17.89
N THR A 61 19.31 -9.85 17.07
CA THR A 61 19.37 -8.41 16.85
C THR A 61 18.35 -8.00 15.79
N ARG A 62 17.68 -6.90 16.04
CA ARG A 62 16.78 -6.22 15.08
C ARG A 62 17.29 -4.82 14.86
N PHE A 63 17.54 -4.49 13.61
CA PHE A 63 17.90 -3.15 13.18
C PHE A 63 16.67 -2.44 12.65
N THR A 64 16.47 -1.17 13.02
CA THR A 64 15.55 -0.25 12.34
C THR A 64 16.42 0.78 11.65
N VAL A 65 16.27 0.88 10.33
CA VAL A 65 17.17 1.64 9.47
C VAL A 65 16.39 2.79 8.83
N SER A 66 16.86 4.01 9.04
CA SER A 66 16.39 5.25 8.42
C SER A 66 17.53 6.00 7.70
N ASP A 67 18.75 5.48 7.73
CA ASP A 67 19.89 5.99 6.97
C ASP A 67 19.71 5.66 5.47
N PRO A 68 19.73 6.65 4.55
CA PRO A 68 19.51 6.44 3.13
C PRO A 68 20.53 5.50 2.46
N ASP A 69 21.80 5.52 2.87
CA ASP A 69 22.84 4.65 2.30
C ASP A 69 22.67 3.21 2.79
N ALA A 70 22.32 3.03 4.06
CA ALA A 70 21.97 1.71 4.59
C ALA A 70 20.69 1.15 3.96
N VAL A 71 19.67 1.99 3.69
CA VAL A 71 18.47 1.61 2.92
C VAL A 71 18.87 1.14 1.53
N ARG A 72 19.70 1.91 0.82
CA ARG A 72 20.23 1.54 -0.49
C ARG A 72 20.98 0.20 -0.42
N ARG A 73 21.87 0.03 0.57
CA ARG A 73 22.64 -1.20 0.78
C ARG A 73 21.73 -2.43 0.84
N VAL A 74 20.67 -2.37 1.68
CA VAL A 74 19.75 -3.49 1.91
C VAL A 74 18.84 -3.77 0.72
N LEU A 75 18.29 -2.72 0.09
CA LEU A 75 17.22 -2.86 -0.91
C LEU A 75 17.70 -2.81 -2.36
N VAL A 76 18.97 -2.39 -2.62
CA VAL A 76 19.50 -2.24 -3.97
C VAL A 76 20.81 -3.00 -4.12
N ASP A 77 21.86 -2.62 -3.36
CA ASP A 77 23.22 -3.05 -3.63
C ASP A 77 23.50 -4.50 -3.19
N ASN A 78 22.91 -4.94 -2.08
CA ASN A 78 23.17 -6.27 -1.48
C ASN A 78 21.88 -7.09 -1.27
N THR A 79 20.93 -6.96 -2.17
CA THR A 79 19.61 -7.63 -2.07
C THR A 79 19.71 -9.15 -1.94
N ALA A 80 20.74 -9.76 -2.51
CA ALA A 80 20.98 -11.21 -2.42
C ALA A 80 21.23 -11.69 -0.98
N ASN A 81 21.77 -10.80 -0.12
CA ASN A 81 22.01 -11.10 1.30
C ASN A 81 20.77 -10.87 2.19
N TYR A 82 19.65 -10.37 1.65
CA TYR A 82 18.49 -9.96 2.43
C TYR A 82 17.21 -10.63 1.97
N ALA A 83 16.88 -11.76 2.60
CA ALA A 83 15.66 -12.52 2.33
C ALA A 83 14.45 -11.96 3.12
N ARG A 84 13.26 -12.43 2.75
CA ARG A 84 12.04 -12.16 3.52
C ARG A 84 12.12 -12.81 4.90
N THR A 85 11.54 -12.15 5.91
CA THR A 85 11.53 -12.70 7.26
C THR A 85 10.58 -13.91 7.34
N PRO A 86 10.87 -14.91 8.20
CA PRO A 86 9.95 -16.03 8.44
C PRO A 86 8.55 -15.58 8.85
N LEU A 87 8.45 -14.50 9.63
CA LEU A 87 7.17 -13.92 10.05
C LEU A 87 6.37 -13.42 8.84
N THR A 88 7.00 -12.69 7.92
CA THR A 88 6.35 -12.21 6.69
C THR A 88 5.82 -13.37 5.84
N ILE A 89 6.62 -14.41 5.66
CA ILE A 89 6.22 -15.60 4.90
C ILE A 89 5.04 -16.31 5.57
N ARG A 90 5.11 -16.56 6.89
CA ARG A 90 4.05 -17.25 7.64
C ARG A 90 2.70 -16.51 7.58
N ILE A 91 2.75 -15.16 7.64
CA ILE A 91 1.54 -14.35 7.59
C ILE A 91 1.00 -14.23 6.16
N LEU A 92 1.80 -14.00 5.15
CA LEU A 92 1.31 -13.64 3.82
C LEU A 92 1.11 -14.84 2.88
N ARG A 93 1.86 -15.93 3.03
CA ARG A 93 1.76 -17.11 2.15
C ARG A 93 0.35 -17.73 2.09
N PRO A 94 -0.42 -17.81 3.19
CA PRO A 94 -1.77 -18.37 3.13
C PRO A 94 -2.74 -17.64 2.21
N ILE A 95 -2.58 -16.34 2.03
CA ILE A 95 -3.44 -15.55 1.12
C ILE A 95 -2.80 -15.36 -0.26
N LEU A 96 -1.48 -15.23 -0.36
CA LEU A 96 -0.76 -14.92 -1.60
C LEU A 96 -0.20 -16.14 -2.34
N GLY A 97 -0.19 -17.32 -1.71
CA GLY A 97 0.56 -18.44 -2.24
C GLY A 97 2.05 -18.14 -2.35
N ASP A 98 2.68 -18.59 -3.43
CA ASP A 98 4.07 -18.27 -3.76
C ASP A 98 4.17 -17.16 -4.83
N GLY A 99 3.22 -16.20 -4.80
CA GLY A 99 3.17 -15.08 -5.73
C GLY A 99 4.31 -14.08 -5.57
N LEU A 100 4.38 -13.11 -6.50
CA LEU A 100 5.48 -12.12 -6.66
C LEU A 100 5.87 -11.42 -5.36
N LEU A 101 4.91 -11.12 -4.49
CA LEU A 101 5.16 -10.34 -3.27
C LEU A 101 6.06 -11.09 -2.28
N ILE A 102 5.96 -12.43 -2.19
CA ILE A 102 6.71 -13.22 -1.20
C ILE A 102 7.72 -14.20 -1.77
N SER A 103 7.67 -14.50 -3.06
CA SER A 103 8.65 -15.37 -3.72
C SER A 103 10.06 -14.78 -3.68
N ASP A 104 11.07 -15.64 -3.72
CA ASP A 104 12.49 -15.28 -3.69
C ASP A 104 13.29 -16.00 -4.79
N GLY A 105 14.53 -15.56 -5.03
CA GLY A 105 15.49 -16.21 -5.92
C GLY A 105 15.02 -16.31 -7.37
N ALA A 106 15.18 -17.50 -7.98
CA ALA A 106 14.87 -17.74 -9.39
C ALA A 106 13.35 -17.65 -9.67
N ALA A 107 12.51 -18.14 -8.76
CA ALA A 107 11.05 -18.05 -8.89
C ALA A 107 10.59 -16.59 -8.97
N TRP A 108 11.10 -15.74 -8.07
CA TRP A 108 10.78 -14.31 -8.10
C TRP A 108 11.26 -13.65 -9.41
N ARG A 109 12.49 -13.95 -9.87
CA ARG A 109 13.00 -13.37 -11.12
C ARG A 109 12.13 -13.75 -12.32
N HIS A 110 11.76 -15.02 -12.42
CA HIS A 110 10.84 -15.51 -13.44
C HIS A 110 9.51 -14.74 -13.39
N GLN A 111 8.83 -14.72 -12.23
CA GLN A 111 7.56 -14.03 -12.06
C GLN A 111 7.67 -12.54 -12.38
N ARG A 112 8.72 -11.85 -11.89
CA ARG A 112 8.92 -10.41 -12.14
C ARG A 112 9.08 -10.10 -13.62
N ARG A 113 9.89 -10.87 -14.36
CA ARG A 113 10.10 -10.67 -15.81
C ARG A 113 8.82 -10.95 -16.61
N THR A 114 8.13 -12.02 -16.25
CA THR A 114 6.86 -12.39 -16.90
C THR A 114 5.76 -11.34 -16.71
N LEU A 115 5.68 -10.74 -15.50
CA LEU A 115 4.64 -9.76 -15.16
C LEU A 115 4.95 -8.34 -15.65
N ALA A 116 6.21 -7.95 -15.74
CA ALA A 116 6.60 -6.56 -15.99
C ALA A 116 5.96 -5.92 -17.24
N PRO A 117 5.81 -6.61 -18.38
CA PRO A 117 5.19 -6.05 -19.58
C PRO A 117 3.74 -5.58 -19.37
N ALA A 118 2.97 -6.26 -18.50
CA ALA A 118 1.58 -5.94 -18.19
C ALA A 118 1.41 -4.66 -17.33
N PHE A 119 2.48 -4.14 -16.75
CA PHE A 119 2.47 -2.96 -15.88
C PHE A 119 3.27 -1.77 -16.42
N THR A 120 3.57 -1.79 -17.73
CA THR A 120 4.19 -0.63 -18.39
C THR A 120 3.21 0.55 -18.42
N PRO A 121 3.68 1.82 -18.48
CA PRO A 121 2.80 2.98 -18.60
C PRO A 121 1.79 2.84 -19.74
N ARG A 122 2.21 2.33 -20.89
CA ARG A 122 1.33 2.08 -22.05
C ARG A 122 0.23 1.06 -21.75
N ALA A 123 0.56 -0.02 -21.03
CA ALA A 123 -0.45 -0.99 -20.61
C ALA A 123 -1.43 -0.40 -19.60
N VAL A 124 -0.95 0.47 -18.69
CA VAL A 124 -1.81 1.18 -17.73
C VAL A 124 -2.78 2.13 -18.45
N GLU A 125 -2.35 2.82 -19.51
CA GLU A 125 -3.22 3.71 -20.30
C GLU A 125 -4.44 2.98 -20.85
N THR A 126 -4.31 1.72 -21.27
CA THR A 126 -5.45 0.93 -21.77
C THR A 126 -6.49 0.61 -20.69
N LEU A 127 -6.11 0.68 -19.40
CA LEU A 127 -6.98 0.43 -18.26
C LEU A 127 -7.68 1.70 -17.73
N VAL A 128 -7.25 2.89 -18.16
CA VAL A 128 -7.83 4.18 -17.72
C VAL A 128 -9.35 4.26 -17.92
N PRO A 129 -9.95 3.81 -19.05
CA PRO A 129 -11.39 3.85 -19.21
C PRO A 129 -12.16 3.06 -18.14
N HIS A 130 -11.62 1.93 -17.70
CA HIS A 130 -12.22 1.12 -16.63
C HIS A 130 -12.16 1.84 -15.28
N ILE A 131 -11.04 2.53 -14.98
CA ILE A 131 -10.87 3.33 -13.76
C ILE A 131 -11.89 4.47 -13.73
N LEU A 132 -12.03 5.21 -14.84
CA LEU A 132 -12.95 6.33 -14.95
C LEU A 132 -14.42 5.88 -14.82
N SER A 133 -14.82 4.85 -15.57
CA SER A 133 -16.20 4.32 -15.52
C SER A 133 -16.56 3.86 -14.09
N ALA A 134 -15.68 3.11 -13.41
CA ALA A 134 -15.94 2.69 -12.05
C ALA A 134 -15.98 3.88 -11.06
N SER A 135 -15.18 4.91 -11.29
CA SER A 135 -15.17 6.12 -10.46
C SER A 135 -16.45 6.94 -10.65
N ASP A 136 -16.94 7.08 -11.87
CA ASP A 136 -18.18 7.79 -12.18
C ASP A 136 -19.39 7.07 -11.57
N GLU A 137 -19.45 5.74 -11.65
CA GLU A 137 -20.48 4.93 -10.98
C GLU A 137 -20.43 5.06 -9.45
N ALA A 138 -19.22 5.11 -8.87
CA ALA A 138 -19.04 5.31 -7.44
C ALA A 138 -19.52 6.71 -7.00
N VAL A 139 -19.29 7.74 -7.81
CA VAL A 139 -19.81 9.10 -7.56
C VAL A 139 -21.34 9.09 -7.53
N VAL A 140 -22.00 8.45 -8.50
CA VAL A 140 -23.47 8.32 -8.54
C VAL A 140 -24.00 7.54 -7.32
N ALA A 141 -23.29 6.49 -6.90
CA ALA A 141 -23.66 5.72 -5.72
C ALA A 141 -23.50 6.56 -4.43
N LEU A 142 -22.43 7.35 -4.34
CA LEU A 142 -22.18 8.26 -3.22
C LEU A 142 -23.23 9.36 -3.12
N GLU A 143 -23.73 9.92 -4.22
CA GLU A 143 -24.81 10.91 -4.21
C GLU A 143 -26.06 10.36 -3.52
N ARG A 144 -26.44 9.13 -3.86
CA ARG A 144 -27.64 8.49 -3.28
C ARG A 144 -27.51 8.29 -1.77
N VAL A 145 -26.33 7.88 -1.30
CA VAL A 145 -26.10 7.65 0.13
C VAL A 145 -25.95 8.97 0.87
N ALA A 146 -25.28 9.96 0.29
CA ALA A 146 -25.06 11.29 0.89
C ALA A 146 -26.37 12.06 1.12
N ALA A 147 -27.40 11.83 0.31
CA ALA A 147 -28.72 12.41 0.49
C ALA A 147 -29.39 11.97 1.82
N ALA A 148 -29.03 10.80 2.36
CA ALA A 148 -29.56 10.28 3.62
C ALA A 148 -28.77 10.73 4.86
N GLY A 149 -27.59 11.34 4.71
CA GLY A 149 -26.77 11.81 5.81
C GLY A 149 -25.26 11.49 5.66
N PRO A 150 -24.52 11.44 6.77
CA PRO A 150 -23.09 11.13 6.75
C PRO A 150 -22.79 9.76 6.16
N VAL A 151 -21.69 9.67 5.39
CA VAL A 151 -21.27 8.49 4.63
C VAL A 151 -20.04 7.84 5.27
N ASP A 152 -20.03 6.52 5.38
CA ASP A 152 -18.81 5.73 5.53
C ASP A 152 -18.05 5.74 4.20
N LEU A 153 -17.17 6.74 4.06
CA LEU A 153 -16.40 6.91 2.82
C LEU A 153 -15.37 5.79 2.65
N PHE A 154 -14.86 5.20 3.75
CA PHE A 154 -13.88 4.11 3.64
C PHE A 154 -14.51 2.87 2.98
N ALA A 155 -15.67 2.45 3.43
CA ALA A 155 -16.39 1.35 2.81
C ALA A 155 -16.74 1.62 1.33
N ALA A 156 -17.04 2.88 0.97
CA ALA A 156 -17.29 3.26 -0.41
C ALA A 156 -16.02 3.17 -1.27
N LEU A 157 -14.88 3.66 -0.75
CA LEU A 157 -13.58 3.59 -1.43
C LEU A 157 -13.07 2.15 -1.59
N GLN A 158 -13.29 1.30 -0.58
CA GLN A 158 -13.00 -0.13 -0.71
C GLN A 158 -13.83 -0.81 -1.81
N ARG A 159 -15.12 -0.44 -1.94
CA ARG A 159 -15.95 -0.94 -3.05
C ARG A 159 -15.44 -0.43 -4.40
N LEU A 160 -15.09 0.85 -4.51
CA LEU A 160 -14.56 1.44 -5.73
C LEU A 160 -13.27 0.74 -6.19
N THR A 161 -12.27 0.66 -5.31
CA THR A 161 -10.98 0.04 -5.67
C THR A 161 -11.12 -1.46 -5.98
N LEU A 162 -12.06 -2.14 -5.34
CA LEU A 162 -12.38 -3.52 -5.65
C LEU A 162 -13.07 -3.66 -7.03
N GLU A 163 -13.97 -2.75 -7.36
CA GLU A 163 -14.62 -2.71 -8.68
C GLU A 163 -13.60 -2.41 -9.78
N ILE A 164 -12.70 -1.45 -9.56
CA ILE A 164 -11.58 -1.16 -10.49
C ILE A 164 -10.71 -2.41 -10.68
N ALA A 165 -10.30 -3.07 -9.58
CA ALA A 165 -9.52 -4.30 -9.66
C ALA A 165 -10.26 -5.41 -10.44
N GLY A 166 -11.56 -5.58 -10.21
CA GLY A 166 -12.37 -6.55 -10.93
C GLY A 166 -12.43 -6.29 -12.43
N ARG A 167 -12.71 -5.05 -12.83
CA ARG A 167 -12.79 -4.65 -14.25
C ARG A 167 -11.45 -4.73 -14.96
N THR A 168 -10.39 -4.26 -14.32
CA THR A 168 -9.05 -4.23 -14.91
C THR A 168 -8.38 -5.60 -14.92
N MET A 169 -8.70 -6.48 -13.96
CA MET A 169 -8.09 -7.81 -13.86
C MET A 169 -8.88 -8.89 -14.58
N PHE A 170 -10.22 -8.80 -14.61
CA PHE A 170 -11.07 -9.89 -15.08
C PHE A 170 -12.11 -9.45 -16.11
N SER A 171 -12.17 -8.18 -16.50
CA SER A 171 -13.26 -7.61 -17.33
C SER A 171 -14.67 -7.87 -16.76
N VAL A 172 -14.78 -8.14 -15.47
CA VAL A 172 -16.03 -8.49 -14.77
C VAL A 172 -16.28 -7.53 -13.63
N GLY A 173 -17.48 -6.98 -13.55
CA GLY A 173 -17.91 -6.22 -12.38
C GLY A 173 -17.99 -7.10 -11.12
N MET A 174 -17.65 -6.54 -9.98
CA MET A 174 -17.62 -7.27 -8.70
C MET A 174 -18.99 -7.44 -8.04
N ALA A 175 -20.09 -7.10 -8.72
CA ALA A 175 -21.43 -7.22 -8.14
C ALA A 175 -21.74 -8.63 -7.59
N ARG A 176 -21.35 -9.69 -8.33
CA ARG A 176 -21.56 -11.09 -7.91
C ARG A 176 -20.56 -11.57 -6.85
N HIS A 177 -19.29 -11.22 -6.98
CA HIS A 177 -18.19 -11.78 -6.18
C HIS A 177 -17.72 -10.87 -5.04
N GLY A 178 -17.97 -9.57 -5.13
CA GLY A 178 -17.39 -8.55 -4.25
C GLY A 178 -17.72 -8.72 -2.77
N ALA A 179 -18.95 -9.14 -2.44
CA ALA A 179 -19.32 -9.38 -1.03
C ALA A 179 -18.51 -10.55 -0.42
N ARG A 180 -18.37 -11.66 -1.18
CA ARG A 180 -17.62 -12.84 -0.73
C ARG A 180 -16.12 -12.55 -0.68
N LEU A 181 -15.59 -11.80 -1.65
CA LEU A 181 -14.20 -11.37 -1.67
C LEU A 181 -13.86 -10.49 -0.45
N ARG A 182 -14.69 -9.49 -0.14
CA ARG A 182 -14.54 -8.69 1.09
C ARG A 182 -14.55 -9.55 2.35
N GLY A 183 -15.47 -10.50 2.47
CA GLY A 183 -15.52 -11.43 3.59
C GLY A 183 -14.22 -12.22 3.80
N PHE A 184 -13.56 -12.66 2.72
CA PHE A 184 -12.23 -13.28 2.78
C PHE A 184 -11.17 -12.30 3.28
N LEU A 185 -11.12 -11.08 2.73
CA LEU A 185 -10.14 -10.06 3.10
C LEU A 185 -10.31 -9.62 4.56
N GLU A 186 -11.53 -9.36 5.01
CA GLU A 186 -11.86 -9.00 6.39
C GLU A 186 -11.51 -10.13 7.37
N THR A 187 -11.86 -11.37 7.05
CA THR A 187 -11.50 -12.54 7.86
C THR A 187 -9.99 -12.67 8.01
N TYR A 188 -9.26 -12.43 6.91
CA TYR A 188 -7.81 -12.50 6.91
C TYR A 188 -7.19 -11.36 7.72
N ALA A 189 -7.53 -10.13 7.41
CA ALA A 189 -7.00 -8.93 8.08
C ALA A 189 -7.36 -8.89 9.58
N GLY A 190 -8.57 -9.30 9.92
CA GLY A 190 -9.06 -9.28 11.29
C GLY A 190 -8.35 -10.29 12.23
N ARG A 191 -7.98 -11.47 11.73
CA ARG A 191 -7.46 -12.56 12.56
C ARG A 191 -6.21 -13.25 12.00
N LEU A 192 -6.29 -13.80 10.80
CA LEU A 192 -5.25 -14.71 10.26
C LEU A 192 -3.98 -13.97 9.83
N GLY A 193 -4.12 -12.73 9.38
CA GLY A 193 -3.04 -11.83 8.95
C GLY A 193 -2.34 -11.10 10.10
N ARG A 194 -2.81 -11.21 11.34
CA ARG A 194 -2.18 -10.57 12.50
C ARG A 194 -1.07 -11.45 13.07
N PRO A 195 0.08 -10.87 13.47
CA PRO A 195 1.15 -11.62 14.10
C PRO A 195 0.76 -12.09 15.52
N TYR A 196 1.05 -13.34 15.81
CA TYR A 196 0.92 -13.92 17.15
C TYR A 196 2.30 -14.24 17.72
N LEU A 197 2.41 -14.38 19.03
CA LEU A 197 3.68 -14.76 19.67
C LEU A 197 4.25 -16.04 19.07
N SER A 198 3.40 -17.03 18.81
CA SER A 198 3.79 -18.27 18.13
C SER A 198 4.42 -18.04 16.75
N ASP A 199 3.94 -17.05 15.99
CA ASP A 199 4.49 -16.73 14.65
C ASP A 199 5.91 -16.14 14.74
N VAL A 200 6.22 -15.46 15.87
CA VAL A 200 7.52 -14.83 16.11
C VAL A 200 8.55 -15.84 16.64
N VAL A 201 8.11 -16.77 17.49
CA VAL A 201 9.02 -17.70 18.22
C VAL A 201 9.23 -19.01 17.48
N MET A 202 8.15 -19.55 16.84
CA MET A 202 8.21 -20.88 16.21
C MET A 202 8.84 -20.83 14.83
N PRO A 203 9.87 -21.63 14.55
CA PRO A 203 10.41 -21.78 13.20
C PRO A 203 9.35 -22.24 12.20
N LEU A 204 9.50 -21.86 10.92
CA LEU A 204 8.53 -22.19 9.86
C LEU A 204 8.27 -23.70 9.67
N ARG A 205 9.25 -24.54 10.03
CA ARG A 205 9.12 -26.01 9.95
C ARG A 205 8.11 -26.60 10.93
N PHE A 206 7.71 -25.86 11.96
CA PHE A 206 6.73 -26.31 12.94
C PHE A 206 5.40 -25.58 12.73
N ALA A 207 4.37 -26.36 12.44
CA ALA A 207 3.02 -25.84 12.29
C ALA A 207 2.40 -25.50 13.64
N THR A 208 1.78 -24.33 13.74
CA THR A 208 0.99 -23.91 14.88
C THR A 208 -0.50 -24.23 14.65
N PRO A 209 -1.37 -24.20 15.69
CA PRO A 209 -2.82 -24.31 15.49
C PRO A 209 -3.36 -23.25 14.53
N LEU A 210 -2.77 -22.04 14.53
CA LEU A 210 -3.15 -20.96 13.60
C LEU A 210 -2.75 -21.27 12.15
N ASP A 211 -1.63 -21.97 11.94
CA ASP A 211 -1.22 -22.37 10.58
C ASP A 211 -2.20 -23.38 9.97
N ARG A 212 -2.87 -24.21 10.78
CA ARG A 212 -3.96 -25.09 10.30
C ARG A 212 -5.17 -24.27 9.85
N ALA A 213 -5.54 -23.24 10.61
CA ALA A 213 -6.63 -22.34 10.23
C ALA A 213 -6.28 -21.55 8.95
N ARG A 214 -5.03 -21.08 8.82
CA ARG A 214 -4.50 -20.44 7.61
C ARG A 214 -4.51 -21.39 6.40
N ALA A 215 -4.16 -22.65 6.59
CA ALA A 215 -4.19 -23.66 5.52
C ALA A 215 -5.63 -23.96 5.05
N ARG A 216 -6.61 -23.99 5.99
CA ARG A 216 -8.03 -24.11 5.64
C ARG A 216 -8.49 -22.89 4.84
N PHE A 217 -8.19 -21.70 5.32
CA PHE A 217 -8.47 -20.44 4.60
C PHE A 217 -7.90 -20.47 3.18
N ARG A 218 -6.63 -20.91 3.01
CA ARG A 218 -5.98 -21.01 1.69
C ARG A 218 -6.79 -21.87 0.72
N ARG A 219 -7.28 -23.04 1.16
CA ARG A 219 -8.08 -23.92 0.29
C ARG A 219 -9.38 -23.25 -0.15
N GLU A 220 -10.10 -22.62 0.78
CA GLU A 220 -11.36 -21.92 0.50
C GLU A 220 -11.13 -20.71 -0.40
N TRP A 221 -10.04 -19.98 -0.17
CA TRP A 221 -9.63 -18.83 -0.95
C TRP A 221 -9.28 -19.18 -2.40
N VAL A 222 -8.45 -20.21 -2.61
CA VAL A 222 -8.08 -20.68 -3.96
C VAL A 222 -9.31 -21.19 -4.72
N ALA A 223 -10.17 -21.97 -4.08
CA ALA A 223 -11.42 -22.43 -4.69
C ALA A 223 -12.34 -21.26 -5.09
N PHE A 224 -12.36 -20.18 -4.30
CA PHE A 224 -13.10 -18.98 -4.66
C PHE A 224 -12.48 -18.27 -5.87
N LEU A 225 -11.16 -18.11 -5.93
CA LEU A 225 -10.48 -17.50 -7.07
C LEU A 225 -10.68 -18.32 -8.35
N ASP A 226 -10.62 -19.65 -8.26
CA ASP A 226 -10.94 -20.54 -9.38
C ASP A 226 -12.38 -20.32 -9.89
N THR A 227 -13.34 -20.08 -8.98
CA THR A 227 -14.73 -19.75 -9.36
C THR A 227 -14.79 -18.43 -10.13
N VAL A 228 -14.12 -17.38 -9.66
CA VAL A 228 -14.08 -16.07 -10.33
C VAL A 228 -13.47 -16.18 -11.74
N ILE A 229 -12.37 -16.94 -11.86
CA ILE A 229 -11.70 -17.18 -13.14
C ILE A 229 -12.62 -17.98 -14.10
N ALA A 230 -13.31 -19.02 -13.58
CA ALA A 230 -14.21 -19.83 -14.37
C ALA A 230 -15.44 -19.05 -14.86
N ASP A 231 -16.06 -18.26 -13.99
CA ASP A 231 -17.21 -17.40 -14.37
C ASP A 231 -16.83 -16.38 -15.45
N ARG A 232 -15.60 -15.84 -15.34
CA ARG A 232 -15.05 -14.94 -16.38
C ARG A 232 -14.90 -15.69 -17.72
N ASP A 233 -14.41 -16.91 -17.70
CA ASP A 233 -14.19 -17.69 -18.92
C ASP A 233 -15.52 -18.10 -19.59
N GLN A 234 -16.54 -18.48 -18.83
CA GLN A 234 -17.88 -18.83 -19.35
C GLN A 234 -18.60 -17.64 -19.99
N GLY A 235 -18.46 -16.44 -19.44
CA GLY A 235 -19.04 -15.21 -20.03
C GLY A 235 -18.37 -14.76 -21.33
N GLN A 236 -17.39 -15.49 -21.83
CA GLN A 236 -16.53 -15.10 -22.96
C GLN A 236 -16.63 -15.96 -24.21
N GLU A 237 -17.29 -17.11 -24.17
CA GLU A 237 -17.47 -17.96 -25.35
C GLU A 237 -18.21 -17.24 -26.50
N GLU A 238 -18.87 -16.12 -26.22
CA GLU A 238 -19.63 -15.32 -27.19
C GLU A 238 -18.84 -14.20 -27.91
N ARG A 239 -17.56 -13.94 -27.52
CA ARG A 239 -16.79 -12.80 -28.08
C ARG A 239 -15.38 -13.18 -28.50
N SER A 240 -15.24 -13.63 -29.74
CA SER A 240 -13.96 -13.92 -30.39
C SER A 240 -13.31 -12.64 -30.95
N GLY A 241 -12.30 -12.11 -30.27
CA GLY A 241 -11.41 -11.05 -30.80
C GLY A 241 -10.07 -11.16 -30.13
N GLY A 242 -8.99 -11.32 -30.88
CA GLY A 242 -7.65 -11.74 -30.43
C GLY A 242 -6.82 -10.73 -29.59
N GLU A 243 -7.39 -9.61 -29.12
CA GLU A 243 -6.67 -8.65 -28.26
C GLU A 243 -6.91 -8.93 -26.78
N ALA A 244 -5.84 -8.76 -25.96
CA ALA A 244 -5.93 -8.89 -24.51
C ALA A 244 -6.85 -7.78 -23.94
N ARG A 245 -7.88 -8.17 -23.21
CA ARG A 245 -8.94 -7.28 -22.71
C ARG A 245 -8.70 -6.83 -21.27
N ASP A 246 -7.98 -7.62 -20.53
CA ASP A 246 -7.74 -7.41 -19.11
C ASP A 246 -6.36 -7.96 -18.68
N LEU A 247 -6.02 -7.71 -17.44
CA LEU A 247 -4.75 -8.14 -16.88
C LEU A 247 -4.62 -9.67 -16.87
N LEU A 248 -5.72 -10.43 -16.68
CA LEU A 248 -5.67 -11.90 -16.67
C LEU A 248 -5.29 -12.46 -18.05
N ASP A 249 -5.82 -11.88 -19.16
CA ASP A 249 -5.41 -12.25 -20.51
C ASP A 249 -3.92 -11.94 -20.74
N LEU A 250 -3.46 -10.76 -20.30
CA LEU A 250 -2.05 -10.40 -20.36
C LEU A 250 -1.17 -11.38 -19.58
N LEU A 251 -1.61 -11.82 -18.38
CA LEU A 251 -0.88 -12.79 -17.56
C LEU A 251 -0.84 -14.19 -18.18
N ARG A 252 -1.93 -14.63 -18.81
CA ARG A 252 -1.99 -15.92 -19.53
C ARG A 252 -1.09 -15.94 -20.77
N ALA A 253 -1.07 -14.83 -21.50
CA ALA A 253 -0.23 -14.67 -22.68
C ALA A 253 1.25 -14.43 -22.34
N ALA A 254 1.54 -13.93 -21.14
CA ALA A 254 2.89 -13.52 -20.73
C ALA A 254 3.88 -14.69 -20.74
N ARG A 255 5.07 -14.41 -21.25
CA ARG A 255 6.19 -15.34 -21.26
C ARG A 255 7.42 -14.66 -20.70
N ASP A 256 8.20 -15.39 -19.91
CA ASP A 256 9.51 -14.95 -19.45
C ASP A 256 10.43 -14.75 -20.65
N PRO A 257 10.96 -13.55 -20.92
CA PRO A 257 11.76 -13.26 -22.08
C PRO A 257 13.07 -14.06 -22.13
N GLU A 258 13.58 -14.59 -21.01
CA GLU A 258 14.80 -15.40 -20.98
C GLU A 258 14.53 -16.89 -21.22
N THR A 259 13.40 -17.39 -20.71
CA THR A 259 13.12 -18.85 -20.70
C THR A 259 11.98 -19.26 -21.63
N GLY A 260 11.19 -18.32 -22.14
CA GLY A 260 9.95 -18.58 -22.89
C GLY A 260 8.81 -19.19 -22.04
N ARG A 261 9.04 -19.44 -20.75
CA ARG A 261 8.07 -20.09 -19.88
C ARG A 261 6.97 -19.11 -19.46
N GLY A 262 5.71 -19.56 -19.51
CA GLY A 262 4.57 -18.88 -18.93
C GLY A 262 4.30 -19.33 -17.48
N PHE A 263 3.19 -18.85 -16.91
CA PHE A 263 2.69 -19.30 -15.61
C PHE A 263 1.94 -20.63 -15.73
N SER A 264 2.13 -21.53 -14.77
CA SER A 264 1.21 -22.64 -14.52
C SER A 264 -0.12 -22.09 -13.97
N ARG A 265 -1.18 -22.94 -13.94
CA ARG A 265 -2.47 -22.54 -13.36
C ARG A 265 -2.33 -22.12 -11.89
N GLU A 266 -1.54 -22.84 -11.11
CA GLU A 266 -1.29 -22.53 -9.70
C GLU A 266 -0.53 -21.22 -9.54
N GLU A 267 0.54 -21.03 -10.30
CA GLU A 267 1.29 -19.77 -10.31
C GLU A 267 0.40 -18.59 -10.73
N LEU A 268 -0.46 -18.77 -11.74
CA LEU A 268 -1.39 -17.74 -12.17
C LEU A 268 -2.38 -17.36 -11.07
N CYS A 269 -2.95 -18.35 -10.37
CA CYS A 269 -3.84 -18.12 -9.23
C CYS A 269 -3.14 -17.34 -8.10
N ASP A 270 -1.86 -17.64 -7.83
CA ASP A 270 -1.06 -16.93 -6.83
C ASP A 270 -0.76 -15.49 -7.25
N GLN A 271 -0.53 -15.22 -8.55
CA GLN A 271 -0.39 -13.85 -9.05
C GLN A 271 -1.70 -13.07 -8.94
N VAL A 272 -2.82 -13.69 -9.31
CA VAL A 272 -4.17 -13.10 -9.16
C VAL A 272 -4.45 -12.73 -7.71
N ALA A 273 -4.20 -13.66 -6.76
CA ALA A 273 -4.33 -13.41 -5.32
C ALA A 273 -3.44 -12.25 -4.86
N THR A 274 -2.20 -12.20 -5.37
CA THR A 274 -1.25 -11.13 -5.06
C THR A 274 -1.77 -9.78 -5.54
N MET A 275 -2.29 -9.70 -6.75
CA MET A 275 -2.76 -8.45 -7.35
C MET A 275 -4.03 -7.93 -6.69
N ILE A 276 -4.99 -8.80 -6.38
CA ILE A 276 -6.20 -8.43 -5.65
C ILE A 276 -5.83 -7.84 -4.29
N LEU A 277 -5.00 -8.53 -3.50
CA LEU A 277 -4.63 -8.04 -2.18
C LEU A 277 -3.84 -6.74 -2.25
N ALA A 278 -2.85 -6.68 -3.15
CA ALA A 278 -1.94 -5.53 -3.25
C ALA A 278 -2.62 -4.29 -3.85
N GLY A 279 -3.53 -4.45 -4.83
CA GLY A 279 -4.15 -3.33 -5.54
C GLY A 279 -5.34 -2.72 -4.80
N HIS A 280 -6.21 -3.55 -4.23
CA HIS A 280 -7.46 -3.09 -3.62
C HIS A 280 -7.24 -2.28 -2.33
N GLU A 281 -6.63 -2.88 -1.31
CA GLU A 281 -6.59 -2.28 0.03
C GLU A 281 -5.66 -1.07 0.09
N THR A 282 -4.51 -1.12 -0.58
CA THR A 282 -3.53 -0.04 -0.54
C THR A 282 -4.04 1.25 -1.17
N THR A 283 -4.75 1.14 -2.30
CA THR A 283 -5.35 2.30 -2.97
C THR A 283 -6.53 2.85 -2.18
N ALA A 284 -7.41 1.99 -1.62
CA ALA A 284 -8.52 2.42 -0.78
C ALA A 284 -8.06 3.22 0.45
N VAL A 285 -7.02 2.74 1.13
CA VAL A 285 -6.41 3.41 2.28
C VAL A 285 -5.76 4.74 1.87
N THR A 286 -5.06 4.78 0.74
CA THR A 286 -4.47 6.03 0.22
C THR A 286 -5.56 7.06 -0.07
N LEU A 287 -6.63 6.67 -0.75
CA LEU A 287 -7.76 7.55 -1.06
C LEU A 287 -8.46 8.06 0.21
N LEU A 288 -8.66 7.19 1.21
CA LEU A 288 -9.25 7.59 2.48
C LEU A 288 -8.42 8.66 3.19
N TRP A 289 -7.10 8.45 3.28
CA TRP A 289 -6.22 9.43 3.91
C TRP A 289 -6.15 10.72 3.12
N ALA A 290 -6.15 10.66 1.78
CA ALA A 290 -6.25 11.86 0.93
C ALA A 290 -7.54 12.63 1.18
N CYS A 291 -8.69 11.95 1.18
CA CYS A 291 -9.99 12.59 1.51
C CYS A 291 -10.02 13.16 2.93
N THR A 292 -9.37 12.48 3.89
CA THR A 292 -9.28 12.96 5.29
C THR A 292 -8.44 14.24 5.37
N LEU A 293 -7.30 14.28 4.69
CA LEU A 293 -6.44 15.48 4.64
C LEU A 293 -7.13 16.64 3.92
N LEU A 294 -7.82 16.36 2.80
CA LEU A 294 -8.56 17.37 2.06
C LEU A 294 -9.75 17.92 2.83
N ALA A 295 -10.44 17.10 3.63
CA ALA A 295 -11.49 17.58 4.52
C ALA A 295 -10.99 18.49 5.65
N LEU A 296 -9.69 18.39 6.00
CA LEU A 296 -9.00 19.24 6.98
C LEU A 296 -8.30 20.44 6.33
N SER A 297 -8.18 20.49 4.99
CA SER A 297 -7.53 21.55 4.23
C SER A 297 -8.42 22.01 3.06
N PRO A 298 -9.43 22.87 3.33
CA PRO A 298 -10.37 23.33 2.30
C PRO A 298 -9.68 23.97 1.08
N GLU A 299 -8.63 24.73 1.27
CA GLU A 299 -7.87 25.38 0.19
C GLU A 299 -7.24 24.33 -0.75
N THR A 300 -6.61 23.30 -0.19
CA THR A 300 -6.06 22.20 -0.97
C THR A 300 -7.15 21.41 -1.69
N GLN A 301 -8.30 21.25 -1.04
CA GLN A 301 -9.46 20.59 -1.64
C GLN A 301 -10.00 21.36 -2.85
N GLU A 302 -10.10 22.69 -2.76
CA GLU A 302 -10.53 23.54 -3.89
C GLU A 302 -9.52 23.48 -5.05
N ALA A 303 -8.22 23.46 -4.77
CA ALA A 303 -7.19 23.32 -5.80
C ALA A 303 -7.28 21.96 -6.54
N VAL A 304 -7.57 20.86 -5.84
CA VAL A 304 -7.84 19.54 -6.46
C VAL A 304 -9.10 19.60 -7.32
N ALA A 305 -10.17 20.24 -6.83
CA ALA A 305 -11.42 20.37 -7.59
C ALA A 305 -11.22 21.18 -8.87
N ALA A 306 -10.39 22.22 -8.85
CA ALA A 306 -10.07 23.04 -10.02
C ALA A 306 -9.33 22.26 -11.14
N GLU A 307 -8.69 21.13 -10.81
CA GLU A 307 -8.06 20.25 -11.81
C GLU A 307 -9.02 19.17 -12.34
N ALA A 308 -10.23 19.02 -11.79
CA ALA A 308 -11.08 17.85 -12.05
C ALA A 308 -11.37 17.62 -13.53
N GLU A 309 -11.58 18.69 -14.30
CA GLU A 309 -11.87 18.61 -15.74
C GLU A 309 -10.61 18.61 -16.64
N ARG A 310 -9.43 18.79 -16.06
CA ARG A 310 -8.18 18.81 -16.85
C ARG A 310 -7.75 17.37 -17.17
N THR A 311 -7.03 17.20 -18.27
CA THR A 311 -6.41 15.93 -18.65
C THR A 311 -5.23 15.63 -17.72
N ASP A 312 -4.34 16.59 -17.51
CA ASP A 312 -3.22 16.50 -16.58
C ASP A 312 -3.64 16.98 -15.17
N LYS A 313 -3.22 16.27 -14.16
CA LYS A 313 -3.62 16.50 -12.76
C LYS A 313 -2.40 16.53 -11.84
N PRO A 314 -1.42 17.42 -12.08
CA PRO A 314 -0.17 17.44 -11.34
C PRO A 314 -0.37 17.73 -9.85
N PHE A 315 -1.31 18.62 -9.50
CA PHE A 315 -1.58 18.95 -8.10
C PHE A 315 -2.32 17.81 -7.38
N THR A 316 -3.32 17.20 -8.02
CA THR A 316 -4.02 16.04 -7.48
C THR A 316 -3.04 14.88 -7.25
N ARG A 317 -2.11 14.64 -8.19
CA ARG A 317 -1.05 13.65 -8.04
C ARG A 317 -0.12 14.00 -6.88
N ALA A 318 0.30 15.25 -6.73
CA ALA A 318 1.12 15.71 -5.62
C ALA A 318 0.43 15.49 -4.26
N VAL A 319 -0.89 15.69 -4.18
CA VAL A 319 -1.71 15.37 -3.00
C VAL A 319 -1.65 13.88 -2.68
N ILE A 320 -1.76 12.98 -3.68
CA ILE A 320 -1.63 11.54 -3.47
C ILE A 320 -0.22 11.17 -2.99
N GLU A 321 0.84 11.75 -3.59
CA GLU A 321 2.23 11.47 -3.19
C GLU A 321 2.51 11.96 -1.77
N GLU A 322 2.05 13.15 -1.38
CA GLU A 322 2.17 13.66 -0.01
C GLU A 322 1.33 12.84 0.99
N THR A 323 0.16 12.38 0.57
CA THR A 323 -0.65 11.45 1.38
C THR A 323 0.12 10.16 1.66
N MET A 324 0.76 9.57 0.64
CA MET A 324 1.58 8.36 0.83
C MET A 324 2.86 8.63 1.62
N ARG A 325 3.36 9.86 1.63
CA ARG A 325 4.45 10.23 2.53
C ARG A 325 3.97 10.21 3.98
N LEU A 326 2.86 10.85 4.28
CA LEU A 326 2.32 10.92 5.64
C LEU A 326 1.68 9.60 6.09
N TYR A 327 0.99 8.89 5.21
CA TYR A 327 0.27 7.66 5.51
C TYR A 327 0.63 6.56 4.50
N PRO A 328 1.90 6.08 4.50
CA PRO A 328 2.31 5.03 3.57
C PRO A 328 1.50 3.75 3.84
N PRO A 329 0.74 3.23 2.85
CA PRO A 329 -0.01 1.99 3.04
C PRO A 329 0.88 0.84 3.49
N ALA A 330 2.03 0.66 2.85
CA ALA A 330 3.08 -0.27 3.26
C ALA A 330 4.07 0.45 4.19
N PHE A 331 3.75 0.48 5.48
CA PHE A 331 4.49 1.24 6.50
C PHE A 331 5.81 0.60 6.93
N VAL A 332 6.09 -0.65 6.54
CA VAL A 332 7.27 -1.41 6.96
C VAL A 332 7.73 -2.41 5.91
N VAL A 333 9.03 -2.49 5.70
CA VAL A 333 9.71 -3.52 4.91
C VAL A 333 10.70 -4.24 5.81
N ALA A 334 10.48 -5.53 6.07
CA ALA A 334 11.35 -6.35 6.91
C ALA A 334 12.17 -7.34 6.08
N ARG A 335 13.44 -7.48 6.42
CA ARG A 335 14.38 -8.41 5.81
C ARG A 335 15.13 -9.19 6.88
N ARG A 336 15.65 -10.37 6.52
CA ARG A 336 16.56 -11.16 7.33
C ARG A 336 17.90 -11.28 6.59
N ALA A 337 18.97 -10.93 7.27
CA ALA A 337 20.32 -11.12 6.73
C ALA A 337 20.64 -12.61 6.62
N LEU A 338 21.16 -13.04 5.48
CA LEU A 338 21.61 -14.41 5.21
C LEU A 338 23.07 -14.62 5.60
N GLY A 339 23.87 -13.59 5.47
CA GLY A 339 25.29 -13.53 5.84
C GLY A 339 25.64 -12.23 6.56
N PRO A 340 26.90 -12.05 6.96
CA PRO A 340 27.37 -10.83 7.58
C PRO A 340 27.32 -9.63 6.64
N ASP A 341 27.08 -8.44 7.22
CA ASP A 341 27.09 -7.15 6.52
C ASP A 341 27.43 -6.03 7.50
N SER A 342 27.49 -4.79 7.00
CA SER A 342 27.63 -3.57 7.81
C SER A 342 26.62 -2.54 7.35
N LEU A 343 25.86 -1.96 8.29
CA LEU A 343 24.86 -0.92 8.04
C LEU A 343 25.15 0.29 8.91
N ALA A 344 25.43 1.44 8.31
CA ALA A 344 25.81 2.68 9.02
C ALA A 344 26.85 2.44 10.13
N GLY A 345 27.90 1.66 9.83
CA GLY A 345 28.97 1.31 10.77
C GLY A 345 28.65 0.21 11.79
N ALA A 346 27.41 -0.28 11.84
CA ALA A 346 27.03 -1.38 12.74
C ALA A 346 27.15 -2.75 12.04
N ALA A 347 27.81 -3.71 12.71
CA ALA A 347 27.92 -5.07 12.22
C ALA A 347 26.56 -5.79 12.29
N VAL A 348 26.17 -6.42 11.17
CA VAL A 348 24.98 -7.26 11.01
C VAL A 348 25.42 -8.71 10.88
N ALA A 349 24.86 -9.59 11.70
CA ALA A 349 25.15 -11.01 11.65
C ALA A 349 24.10 -11.78 10.83
N ALA A 350 24.47 -12.96 10.35
CA ALA A 350 23.53 -13.88 9.72
C ALA A 350 22.34 -14.19 10.67
N GLY A 351 21.11 -14.06 10.18
CA GLY A 351 19.90 -14.26 10.96
C GLY A 351 19.33 -13.02 11.62
N ASP A 352 20.07 -11.91 11.68
CA ASP A 352 19.57 -10.63 12.16
C ASP A 352 18.44 -10.10 11.26
N SER A 353 17.53 -9.35 11.86
CA SER A 353 16.41 -8.73 11.12
C SER A 353 16.69 -7.24 10.89
N VAL A 354 16.49 -6.80 9.67
CA VAL A 354 16.59 -5.39 9.26
C VAL A 354 15.19 -4.91 8.87
N THR A 355 14.75 -3.86 9.53
CA THR A 355 13.46 -3.20 9.30
C THR A 355 13.72 -1.82 8.70
N ILE A 356 13.16 -1.55 7.55
CA ILE A 356 13.08 -0.23 6.93
C ILE A 356 11.61 0.18 7.00
N SER A 357 11.34 1.30 7.66
CA SER A 357 9.97 1.78 7.83
C SER A 357 9.73 3.04 7.02
N PRO A 358 8.95 2.98 5.91
CA PRO A 358 8.46 4.17 5.25
C PRO A 358 7.80 5.16 6.21
N TRP A 359 7.04 4.68 7.20
CA TRP A 359 6.45 5.54 8.23
C TRP A 359 7.48 6.41 8.95
N LEU A 360 8.60 5.84 9.40
CA LEU A 360 9.69 6.59 10.05
C LEU A 360 10.48 7.43 9.05
N LEU A 361 10.85 6.82 7.93
CA LEU A 361 11.72 7.42 6.92
C LEU A 361 11.09 8.68 6.32
N HIS A 362 9.79 8.62 6.02
CA HIS A 362 9.05 9.74 5.44
C HIS A 362 8.76 10.87 6.46
N ARG A 363 8.98 10.61 7.74
CA ARG A 363 8.85 11.58 8.84
C ARG A 363 10.17 11.87 9.53
N HIS A 364 11.30 11.39 8.98
CA HIS A 364 12.59 11.52 9.62
C HIS A 364 13.05 12.98 9.64
N ARG A 365 13.27 13.55 10.84
CA ARG A 365 13.51 14.98 11.05
C ARG A 365 14.78 15.52 10.40
N ARG A 366 15.76 14.66 10.09
CA ARG A 366 16.98 15.04 9.37
C ARG A 366 16.84 14.96 7.84
N LEU A 367 15.78 14.32 7.33
CA LEU A 367 15.58 14.13 5.90
C LEU A 367 14.49 15.03 5.32
N TRP A 368 13.59 15.51 6.16
CA TRP A 368 12.45 16.32 5.73
C TRP A 368 12.35 17.60 6.56
N GLN A 369 12.14 18.72 5.89
CA GLN A 369 11.73 19.96 6.54
C GLN A 369 10.23 19.85 6.87
N ASP A 370 9.83 20.25 8.10
CA ASP A 370 8.45 20.14 8.58
C ASP A 370 7.85 18.75 8.31
N PRO A 371 8.47 17.65 8.82
CA PRO A 371 8.16 16.28 8.41
C PRO A 371 6.71 15.86 8.73
N ASP A 372 6.07 16.47 9.70
CA ASP A 372 4.72 16.15 10.14
C ASP A 372 3.64 17.00 9.43
N ALA A 373 4.04 18.07 8.70
CA ALA A 373 3.12 18.94 7.98
C ALA A 373 2.67 18.32 6.65
N PHE A 374 1.40 18.52 6.30
CA PHE A 374 0.84 18.21 4.98
C PHE A 374 1.16 19.33 4.01
N ASP A 375 1.97 19.04 3.01
CA ASP A 375 2.45 20.00 2.00
C ASP A 375 2.61 19.34 0.63
N PRO A 376 1.55 19.27 -0.18
CA PRO A 376 1.63 18.75 -1.54
C PRO A 376 2.65 19.48 -2.44
N GLY A 377 3.02 20.72 -2.09
CA GLY A 377 4.02 21.50 -2.81
C GLY A 377 5.37 20.80 -2.96
N ARG A 378 5.69 19.85 -2.05
CA ARG A 378 6.92 19.03 -2.10
C ARG A 378 7.05 18.19 -3.36
N PHE A 379 5.93 17.82 -3.98
CA PHE A 379 5.86 16.91 -5.13
C PHE A 379 5.44 17.61 -6.43
N LEU A 380 5.32 18.92 -6.40
CA LEU A 380 5.02 19.70 -7.61
C LEU A 380 6.26 19.82 -8.52
N PRO A 381 6.06 19.96 -9.84
CA PRO A 381 7.15 20.31 -10.76
C PRO A 381 7.88 21.58 -10.29
N GLY A 382 9.21 21.53 -10.25
CA GLY A 382 10.04 22.66 -9.78
C GLY A 382 10.29 22.69 -8.27
N ALA A 383 9.68 21.82 -7.46
CA ALA A 383 10.03 21.67 -6.05
C ALA A 383 11.46 21.14 -5.87
N PRO A 384 12.13 21.46 -4.75
CA PRO A 384 13.41 20.84 -4.42
C PRO A 384 13.33 19.31 -4.46
N PRO A 385 14.33 18.61 -5.01
CA PRO A 385 14.29 17.15 -5.12
C PRO A 385 14.25 16.53 -3.72
N VAL A 386 13.38 15.54 -3.57
CA VAL A 386 13.32 14.72 -2.35
C VAL A 386 14.66 13.96 -2.20
N PRO A 387 15.26 13.94 -0.99
CA PRO A 387 16.50 13.21 -0.77
C PRO A 387 16.36 11.75 -1.22
N ARG A 388 17.36 11.27 -1.97
CA ARG A 388 17.33 9.91 -2.51
C ARG A 388 17.22 8.88 -1.37
N PHE A 389 16.35 7.88 -1.55
CA PHE A 389 16.00 6.87 -0.55
C PHE A 389 15.30 7.38 0.72
N ALA A 390 14.91 8.66 0.78
CA ALA A 390 14.08 9.18 1.87
C ALA A 390 12.57 9.01 1.63
N TYR A 391 12.15 8.74 0.39
CA TYR A 391 10.76 8.54 0.00
C TYR A 391 10.57 7.21 -0.74
N LEU A 392 9.89 6.26 -0.12
CA LEU A 392 9.76 4.88 -0.58
C LEU A 392 8.30 4.37 -0.54
N PRO A 393 7.31 5.09 -1.10
CA PRO A 393 5.91 4.67 -1.02
C PRO A 393 5.67 3.34 -1.75
N PHE A 394 6.46 3.07 -2.79
CA PHE A 394 6.43 1.86 -3.59
C PHE A 394 7.66 0.96 -3.39
N GLY A 395 8.47 1.24 -2.36
CA GLY A 395 9.77 0.60 -2.17
C GLY A 395 10.80 1.08 -3.18
N VAL A 396 11.90 0.34 -3.32
CA VAL A 396 13.02 0.67 -4.21
C VAL A 396 13.80 -0.57 -4.63
N GLY A 397 14.64 -0.45 -5.66
CA GLY A 397 15.49 -1.51 -6.16
C GLY A 397 14.74 -2.55 -6.99
N PRO A 398 15.30 -3.76 -7.14
CA PRO A 398 14.71 -4.80 -8.00
C PRO A 398 13.28 -5.18 -7.60
N ARG A 399 12.93 -5.01 -6.32
CA ARG A 399 11.62 -5.35 -5.74
C ARG A 399 10.69 -4.14 -5.58
N ILE A 400 10.94 -3.05 -6.29
CA ILE A 400 10.00 -1.92 -6.38
C ILE A 400 8.61 -2.41 -6.83
N CYS A 401 7.57 -1.78 -6.34
CA CYS A 401 6.18 -2.13 -6.70
C CYS A 401 6.02 -2.17 -8.22
N ILE A 402 5.51 -3.29 -8.73
CA ILE A 402 5.28 -3.45 -10.17
C ILE A 402 4.10 -2.60 -10.64
N GLY A 403 3.09 -2.42 -9.78
CA GLY A 403 1.89 -1.63 -10.06
C GLY A 403 1.98 -0.15 -9.68
N ALA A 404 3.17 0.42 -9.47
CA ALA A 404 3.31 1.81 -9.02
C ALA A 404 2.65 2.82 -9.97
N ALA A 405 2.85 2.68 -11.28
CA ALA A 405 2.22 3.53 -12.28
C ALA A 405 0.68 3.39 -12.26
N PHE A 406 0.18 2.15 -12.20
CA PHE A 406 -1.24 1.87 -12.12
C PHE A 406 -1.86 2.49 -10.87
N ALA A 407 -1.28 2.25 -9.68
CA ALA A 407 -1.79 2.75 -8.40
C ALA A 407 -1.83 4.28 -8.34
N LEU A 408 -0.80 4.96 -8.86
CA LEU A 408 -0.78 6.44 -8.94
C LEU A 408 -1.85 6.96 -9.90
N THR A 409 -2.02 6.34 -11.07
CA THR A 409 -3.04 6.71 -12.03
C THR A 409 -4.45 6.50 -11.45
N GLU A 410 -4.70 5.32 -10.87
CA GLU A 410 -5.96 4.97 -10.23
C GLU A 410 -6.31 5.96 -9.11
N ALA A 411 -5.40 6.16 -8.15
CA ALA A 411 -5.65 7.05 -7.02
C ALA A 411 -5.87 8.51 -7.46
N THR A 412 -5.09 8.99 -8.43
CA THR A 412 -5.22 10.37 -8.95
C THR A 412 -6.57 10.58 -9.64
N LEU A 413 -6.97 9.67 -10.53
CA LEU A 413 -8.23 9.76 -11.25
C LEU A 413 -9.44 9.63 -10.32
N ALA A 414 -9.44 8.64 -9.44
CA ALA A 414 -10.52 8.41 -8.49
C ALA A 414 -10.68 9.60 -7.53
N LEU A 415 -9.59 10.13 -6.97
CA LEU A 415 -9.62 11.30 -6.10
C LEU A 415 -10.17 12.53 -6.85
N SER A 416 -9.69 12.75 -8.07
CA SER A 416 -10.14 13.86 -8.91
C SER A 416 -11.64 13.79 -9.19
N ARG A 417 -12.21 12.60 -9.51
CA ARG A 417 -13.64 12.43 -9.75
C ARG A 417 -14.46 12.70 -8.49
N ILE A 418 -14.05 12.17 -7.35
CA ILE A 418 -14.76 12.35 -6.07
C ILE A 418 -14.73 13.82 -5.64
N VAL A 419 -13.56 14.47 -5.64
CA VAL A 419 -13.39 15.84 -5.15
C VAL A 419 -13.91 16.86 -6.17
N GLY A 420 -13.86 16.56 -7.46
CA GLY A 420 -14.49 17.38 -8.50
C GLY A 420 -16.02 17.44 -8.37
N HIS A 421 -16.63 16.38 -7.87
CA HIS A 421 -18.07 16.28 -7.72
C HIS A 421 -18.58 16.71 -6.35
N PHE A 422 -17.82 16.39 -5.28
CA PHE A 422 -18.21 16.66 -3.90
C PHE A 422 -17.24 17.60 -3.18
N ARG A 423 -17.81 18.45 -2.32
CA ARG A 423 -17.08 19.05 -1.21
C ARG A 423 -17.16 18.11 -0.01
N LEU A 424 -15.98 17.73 0.51
CA LEU A 424 -15.82 16.79 1.60
C LEU A 424 -15.65 17.54 2.93
N ALA A 425 -16.39 17.13 3.94
CA ALA A 425 -16.19 17.59 5.32
C ALA A 425 -16.29 16.41 6.28
N ARG A 426 -15.58 16.45 7.40
CA ARG A 426 -15.76 15.48 8.48
C ARG A 426 -17.13 15.69 9.13
N ALA A 427 -17.86 14.59 9.34
CA ALA A 427 -19.18 14.63 9.98
C ALA A 427 -19.09 14.60 11.50
N ASP A 428 -17.95 14.22 12.05
CA ASP A 428 -17.68 14.17 13.49
C ASP A 428 -16.34 14.87 13.82
N ALA A 429 -16.16 15.25 15.10
CA ALA A 429 -14.96 15.92 15.59
C ALA A 429 -13.87 14.95 16.07
N ARG A 430 -14.15 13.63 16.10
CA ARG A 430 -13.16 12.64 16.57
C ARG A 430 -11.98 12.57 15.60
N PRO A 431 -10.74 12.80 16.06
CA PRO A 431 -9.56 12.65 15.20
C PRO A 431 -9.46 11.22 14.67
N VAL A 432 -9.14 11.07 13.38
CA VAL A 432 -8.82 9.78 12.78
C VAL A 432 -7.35 9.51 12.99
N LEU A 433 -7.04 8.44 13.71
CA LEU A 433 -5.65 8.06 13.97
C LEU A 433 -5.23 6.85 13.13
N PRO A 434 -4.01 6.83 12.61
CA PRO A 434 -3.50 5.69 11.85
C PRO A 434 -3.23 4.50 12.77
N THR A 435 -3.69 3.33 12.32
CA THR A 435 -3.41 2.02 12.92
C THR A 435 -2.75 1.14 11.88
N ALA A 436 -1.53 0.67 12.14
CA ALA A 436 -0.74 -0.09 11.20
C ALA A 436 -0.47 -1.51 11.71
N VAL A 437 -1.04 -2.50 11.02
CA VAL A 437 -0.79 -3.93 11.25
C VAL A 437 -0.38 -4.62 9.95
N VAL A 438 -1.20 -4.58 8.92
CA VAL A 438 -0.91 -5.02 7.55
C VAL A 438 -0.72 -3.81 6.66
N THR A 439 -1.66 -2.88 6.70
CA THR A 439 -1.62 -1.57 6.05
C THR A 439 -1.87 -0.46 7.07
N THR A 440 -1.68 0.81 6.69
CA THR A 440 -1.91 1.98 7.55
C THR A 440 -3.39 2.38 7.49
N GLN A 441 -4.24 1.67 8.21
CA GLN A 441 -5.69 1.90 8.27
C GLN A 441 -6.09 2.98 9.27
N PRO A 442 -7.30 3.52 9.21
CA PRO A 442 -7.85 4.36 10.28
C PRO A 442 -8.20 3.50 11.52
N ASP A 443 -8.16 4.09 12.70
CA ASP A 443 -8.54 3.44 13.97
C ASP A 443 -10.05 3.20 14.10
N HIS A 444 -10.86 3.86 13.28
CA HIS A 444 -12.31 3.71 13.15
C HIS A 444 -12.76 4.12 11.74
N ALA A 445 -13.95 3.75 11.33
CA ALA A 445 -14.54 4.22 10.08
C ALA A 445 -14.98 5.69 10.22
N PRO A 446 -14.27 6.65 9.59
CA PRO A 446 -14.61 8.06 9.71
C PRO A 446 -15.85 8.40 8.88
N ALA A 447 -16.81 9.12 9.46
CA ALA A 447 -17.98 9.60 8.77
C ALA A 447 -17.69 10.92 8.04
N PHE A 448 -18.18 11.03 6.79
CA PHE A 448 -18.03 12.23 5.96
C PHE A 448 -19.38 12.79 5.56
N ARG A 449 -19.48 14.11 5.53
CA ARG A 449 -20.56 14.83 4.87
C ARG A 449 -20.08 15.21 3.47
N LEU A 450 -20.83 14.78 2.46
CA LEU A 450 -20.58 15.07 1.06
C LEU A 450 -21.62 16.09 0.58
N THR A 451 -21.16 17.23 0.07
CA THR A 451 -22.03 18.27 -0.52
C THR A 451 -21.65 18.38 -1.99
N ARG A 452 -22.64 18.28 -2.87
CA ARG A 452 -22.43 18.43 -4.32
C ARG A 452 -21.85 19.82 -4.65
N ARG A 453 -20.93 19.87 -5.60
CA ARG A 453 -20.34 21.10 -6.15
C ARG A 453 -21.22 21.74 -7.21
#